data_e63191a25f1a93148f95dd87851598cc
#
_entry.id   e63191a25f1a93148f95dd87851598cc
#
_cell.length_a   1.000
_cell.length_b   1.000
_cell.length_c   1.000
_cell.angle_alpha   90.00
_cell.angle_beta   90.00
_cell.angle_gamma   90.00
#
_symmetry.space_group_name_H-M   'P 1'
#
loop_
_entity.id
_entity.type
_entity.pdbx_description
1 polymer ?
#
loop_
_entity_poly.entity_id
_entity_poly.type
_entity_poly.pdbx_seq_one_letter_code
_entity_poly.pdbx_strand_id
1 'polypeptide(L)'
;MESGCDEESCPVARAVRMLDGKWTMLVIRDLLGGTRRFSELRASLAGISPKTLTDRLRDLEQHGLVERVCYAEIPPRVEYTLTESGRTLEPVIGALADWGRTVAAQAGVASSAITS
;
A
#
# COMPACT_ATOMS: atom_id res chain seq x y z
N MET A 1 6.06 -27.67 -6.31
CA MET A 1 5.85 -27.80 -5.81
C MET A 1 4.87 -27.86 -5.55
N GLU A 2 4.58 -28.03 -5.56
CA GLU A 2 3.90 -28.13 -5.24
C GLU A 2 3.67 -27.76 -4.56
N SER A 3 3.53 -27.76 -4.80
CA SER A 3 3.27 -27.57 -4.22
C SER A 3 3.06 -27.26 -3.21
N GLY A 4 3.04 -27.34 -3.09
CA GLY A 4 2.84 -27.22 -1.84
C GLY A 4 2.43 -25.95 -1.29
N CYS A 5 2.14 -25.08 -2.03
CA CYS A 5 1.78 -23.83 -1.56
C CYS A 5 0.34 -23.65 -1.72
N ASP A 6 -0.41 -24.20 -0.83
CA ASP A 6 -1.77 -23.89 -0.87
C ASP A 6 -1.94 -22.58 -0.12
N GLU A 7 -2.94 -21.82 -0.46
CA GLU A 7 -3.08 -20.47 0.04
C GLU A 7 -3.21 -20.37 1.53
N GLU A 8 -3.78 -21.35 2.14
CA GLU A 8 -4.00 -21.25 3.57
C GLU A 8 -2.77 -21.48 4.39
N SER A 9 -1.87 -22.30 3.89
CA SER A 9 -0.69 -22.61 4.66
C SER A 9 0.54 -21.88 4.23
N CYS A 10 0.54 -21.28 3.06
CA CYS A 10 1.72 -20.58 2.56
C CYS A 10 1.76 -19.14 3.06
N PRO A 11 2.78 -18.75 3.82
CA PRO A 11 2.84 -17.40 4.33
C PRO A 11 2.89 -16.35 3.24
N VAL A 12 3.56 -16.66 2.13
CA VAL A 12 3.65 -15.70 1.03
C VAL A 12 2.28 -15.51 0.38
N ALA A 13 1.57 -16.60 0.16
CA ALA A 13 0.24 -16.52 -0.44
C ALA A 13 -0.72 -15.76 0.46
N ARG A 14 -0.60 -15.97 1.76
CA ARG A 14 -1.44 -15.24 2.72
C ARG A 14 -1.15 -13.74 2.66
N ALA A 15 0.11 -13.37 2.62
CA ALA A 15 0.48 -11.98 2.55
C ALA A 15 -0.01 -11.34 1.26
N VAL A 16 0.16 -12.03 0.15
CA VAL A 16 -0.28 -11.52 -1.14
C VAL A 16 -1.78 -11.29 -1.14
N ARG A 17 -2.54 -12.19 -0.53
CA ARG A 17 -3.98 -12.05 -0.48
C ARG A 17 -4.41 -10.79 0.28
N MET A 18 -3.70 -10.50 1.37
CA MET A 18 -4.01 -9.31 2.16
C MET A 18 -3.60 -8.02 1.45
N LEU A 19 -2.57 -8.10 0.63
CA LEU A 19 -2.02 -6.95 -0.06
C LEU A 19 -2.40 -6.89 -1.53
N ASP A 20 -3.42 -7.64 -1.90
CA ASP A 20 -3.84 -7.76 -3.28
C ASP A 20 -4.37 -6.43 -3.81
N GLY A 21 -4.16 -6.21 -5.09
CA GLY A 21 -4.62 -5.00 -5.73
C GLY A 21 -3.46 -4.13 -6.16
N LYS A 22 -3.61 -3.57 -7.34
CA LYS A 22 -2.54 -2.82 -7.96
C LYS A 22 -2.00 -1.70 -7.10
N TRP A 23 -2.85 -1.04 -6.37
CA TRP A 23 -2.47 0.16 -5.64
C TRP A 23 -2.21 -0.06 -4.14
N THR A 24 -2.47 -1.26 -3.66
CA THR A 24 -2.47 -1.50 -2.21
C THR A 24 -1.15 -1.15 -1.54
N MET A 25 -0.07 -1.64 -2.09
CA MET A 25 1.23 -1.38 -1.47
C MET A 25 1.64 0.07 -1.57
N LEU A 26 1.20 0.76 -2.61
CA LEU A 26 1.50 2.18 -2.75
C LEU A 26 0.74 3.01 -1.73
N VAL A 27 -0.49 2.61 -1.40
CA VAL A 27 -1.24 3.25 -0.34
C VAL A 27 -0.52 3.07 0.99
N ILE A 28 -0.07 1.86 1.26
CA ILE A 28 0.66 1.58 2.49
C ILE A 28 1.94 2.40 2.56
N ARG A 29 2.65 2.49 1.46
CA ARG A 29 3.87 3.28 1.41
C ARG A 29 3.60 4.73 1.81
N ASP A 30 2.53 5.31 1.27
CA ASP A 30 2.19 6.68 1.60
C ASP A 30 1.83 6.83 3.08
N LEU A 31 1.09 5.87 3.62
CA LEU A 31 0.67 5.94 5.00
C LEU A 31 1.81 5.68 5.98
N LEU A 32 2.86 5.03 5.53
CA LEU A 32 4.05 4.89 6.38
C LEU A 32 4.70 6.24 6.65
N GLY A 33 4.45 7.20 5.78
CA GLY A 33 4.96 8.54 6.00
C GLY A 33 4.12 9.37 6.95
N GLY A 34 2.99 8.85 7.38
CA GLY A 34 2.12 9.55 8.33
C GLY A 34 0.67 9.46 7.93
N THR A 35 -0.16 10.03 8.78
CA THR A 35 -1.60 10.08 8.55
C THR A 35 -1.91 10.91 7.30
N ARG A 36 -2.88 10.46 6.52
CA ARG A 36 -3.25 11.14 5.28
C ARG A 36 -4.75 11.23 5.15
N ARG A 37 -5.20 12.28 4.48
CA ARG A 37 -6.58 12.41 4.07
C ARG A 37 -6.77 11.76 2.72
N PHE A 38 -8.02 11.48 2.40
CA PHE A 38 -8.34 10.87 1.11
C PHE A 38 -7.79 11.68 -0.06
N SER A 39 -7.97 13.00 -0.02
CA SER A 39 -7.49 13.84 -1.12
C SER A 39 -5.97 13.84 -1.24
N GLU A 40 -5.29 13.71 -0.11
CA GLU A 40 -3.84 13.66 -0.12
C GLU A 40 -3.34 12.36 -0.75
N LEU A 41 -4.02 11.26 -0.46
CA LEU A 41 -3.67 10.00 -1.09
C LEU A 41 -3.93 10.03 -2.58
N ARG A 42 -5.05 10.62 -2.98
CA ARG A 42 -5.34 10.73 -4.41
C ARG A 42 -4.31 11.58 -5.14
N ALA A 43 -3.88 12.64 -4.51
CA ALA A 43 -2.88 13.50 -5.15
C ALA A 43 -1.54 12.79 -5.27
N SER A 44 -1.17 12.01 -4.27
CA SER A 44 0.09 11.30 -4.29
C SER A 44 0.09 10.13 -5.26
N LEU A 45 -1.06 9.47 -5.40
CA LEU A 45 -1.17 8.29 -6.25
C LEU A 45 -1.80 8.67 -7.57
N ALA A 46 -1.02 9.35 -8.37
CA ALA A 46 -1.51 9.89 -9.63
C ALA A 46 -2.14 8.79 -10.48
N GLY A 47 -3.33 9.05 -10.95
CA GLY A 47 -4.03 8.09 -11.80
C GLY A 47 -5.00 7.17 -11.09
N ILE A 48 -4.99 7.15 -9.76
CA ILE A 48 -5.93 6.29 -9.06
C ILE A 48 -7.31 6.93 -9.07
N SER A 49 -8.33 6.15 -9.33
CA SER A 49 -9.70 6.66 -9.30
C SER A 49 -10.21 6.69 -7.87
N PRO A 50 -11.18 7.56 -7.59
CA PRO A 50 -11.76 7.60 -6.25
C PRO A 50 -12.33 6.25 -5.82
N LYS A 51 -12.95 5.55 -6.77
CA LYS A 51 -13.51 4.25 -6.45
C LYS A 51 -12.44 3.25 -6.07
N THR A 52 -11.38 3.20 -6.83
CA THR A 52 -10.30 2.26 -6.54
C THR A 52 -9.66 2.58 -5.19
N LEU A 53 -9.40 3.85 -4.92
CA LEU A 53 -8.82 4.23 -3.65
C LEU A 53 -9.73 3.86 -2.48
N THR A 54 -11.02 4.12 -2.63
CA THR A 54 -11.99 3.74 -1.60
C THR A 54 -11.95 2.24 -1.36
N ASP A 55 -11.94 1.46 -2.44
CA ASP A 55 -11.92 0.00 -2.33
C ASP A 55 -10.65 -0.49 -1.64
N ARG A 56 -9.51 0.07 -2.01
CA ARG A 56 -8.24 -0.35 -1.38
C ARG A 56 -8.22 0.00 0.10
N LEU A 57 -8.69 1.18 0.45
CA LEU A 57 -8.72 1.58 1.85
C LEU A 57 -9.66 0.71 2.67
N ARG A 58 -10.80 0.35 2.10
CA ARG A 58 -11.73 -0.53 2.80
C ARG A 58 -11.13 -1.91 3.03
N ASP A 59 -10.45 -2.43 2.02
CA ASP A 59 -9.80 -3.72 2.15
C ASP A 59 -8.76 -3.68 3.26
N LEU A 60 -7.97 -2.62 3.32
CA LEU A 60 -6.95 -2.48 4.34
C LEU A 60 -7.56 -2.33 5.73
N GLU A 61 -8.68 -1.63 5.83
CA GLU A 61 -9.39 -1.54 7.10
C GLU A 61 -9.88 -2.90 7.55
N GLN A 62 -10.43 -3.68 6.63
CA GLN A 62 -10.94 -5.00 6.96
C GLN A 62 -9.85 -5.94 7.43
N HIS A 63 -8.66 -5.77 6.93
CA HIS A 63 -7.53 -6.59 7.36
C HIS A 63 -6.86 -6.03 8.60
N GLY A 64 -7.38 -4.94 9.15
CA GLY A 64 -6.81 -4.37 10.36
C GLY A 64 -5.49 -3.66 10.16
N LEU A 65 -5.18 -3.26 8.95
CA LEU A 65 -3.93 -2.60 8.65
C LEU A 65 -4.05 -1.08 8.63
N VAL A 66 -5.25 -0.58 8.42
CA VAL A 66 -5.51 0.85 8.34
C VAL A 66 -6.69 1.19 9.22
N GLU A 67 -6.63 2.34 9.86
CA GLU A 67 -7.71 2.85 10.67
C GLU A 67 -8.24 4.12 10.04
N ARG A 68 -9.56 4.23 9.96
CA ARG A 68 -10.21 5.40 9.41
C ARG A 68 -10.78 6.19 10.57
N VAL A 69 -10.41 7.44 10.69
CA VAL A 69 -10.85 8.29 11.80
C VAL A 69 -11.65 9.45 11.24
N CYS A 70 -12.86 9.60 11.73
CA CYS A 70 -13.72 10.70 11.33
C CYS A 70 -13.74 11.74 12.43
N TYR A 71 -13.54 12.99 12.07
CA TYR A 71 -13.61 14.09 13.02
C TYR A 71 -14.90 14.88 12.78
N ALA A 72 -15.61 15.13 13.85
CA ALA A 72 -16.86 15.86 13.77
C ALA A 72 -16.58 17.34 13.62
N GLU A 73 -16.33 17.74 12.41
CA GLU A 73 -16.05 19.13 12.08
C GLU A 73 -16.96 19.55 10.94
N ILE A 74 -16.89 20.81 10.57
CA ILE A 74 -17.65 21.32 9.44
C ILE A 74 -16.67 22.02 8.53
N PRO A 75 -16.36 21.44 7.36
CA PRO A 75 -16.85 20.13 6.89
C PRO A 75 -16.18 18.99 7.63
N PRO A 76 -16.78 17.81 7.59
CA PRO A 76 -16.21 16.65 8.29
C PRO A 76 -14.83 16.31 7.74
N ARG A 77 -13.96 15.87 8.61
CA ARG A 77 -12.62 15.47 8.21
C ARG A 77 -12.45 13.98 8.47
N VAL A 78 -11.92 13.29 7.46
CA VAL A 78 -11.63 11.86 7.58
C VAL A 78 -10.16 11.67 7.32
N GLU A 79 -9.51 10.94 8.20
CA GLU A 79 -8.10 10.65 8.06
C GLU A 79 -7.86 9.16 8.12
N TYR A 80 -6.82 8.71 7.43
CA TYR A 80 -6.41 7.32 7.40
C TYR A 80 -5.02 7.20 7.98
N THR A 81 -4.83 6.20 8.84
CA THR A 81 -3.53 5.98 9.46
C THR A 81 -3.30 4.49 9.56
N LEU A 82 -2.03 4.09 9.53
CA LEU A 82 -1.71 2.69 9.69
C LEU A 82 -1.88 2.29 11.15
N THR A 83 -2.42 1.11 11.36
CA THR A 83 -2.48 0.53 12.69
C THR A 83 -1.08 0.02 13.05
N GLU A 84 -0.93 -0.45 14.27
CA GLU A 84 0.32 -1.06 14.68
C GLU A 84 0.64 -2.23 13.75
N SER A 85 -0.37 -3.03 13.42
CA SER A 85 -0.21 -4.13 12.50
C SER A 85 0.22 -3.64 11.11
N GLY A 86 -0.38 -2.56 10.66
CA GLY A 86 -0.02 -2.00 9.35
C GLY A 86 1.42 -1.52 9.32
N ARG A 87 1.92 -1.01 10.42
CA ARG A 87 3.30 -0.51 10.47
C ARG A 87 4.32 -1.63 10.37
N THR A 88 3.92 -2.85 10.67
CA THR A 88 4.84 -3.99 10.52
C THR A 88 5.19 -4.23 9.05
N LEU A 89 4.52 -3.55 8.13
CA LEU A 89 4.84 -3.67 6.71
C LEU A 89 6.00 -2.77 6.29
N GLU A 90 6.51 -1.95 7.19
CA GLU A 90 7.61 -1.06 6.83
C GLU A 90 8.81 -1.80 6.24
N PRO A 91 9.31 -2.88 6.85
CA PRO A 91 10.44 -3.59 6.24
C PRO A 91 10.08 -4.23 4.91
N VAL A 92 8.82 -4.61 4.73
CA VAL A 92 8.40 -5.20 3.47
C VAL A 92 8.46 -4.15 2.36
N ILE A 93 7.93 -2.97 2.63
CA ILE A 93 7.95 -1.88 1.65
C ILE A 93 9.40 -1.48 1.37
N GLY A 94 10.24 -1.44 2.41
CA GLY A 94 11.64 -1.12 2.23
C GLY A 94 12.34 -2.12 1.33
N ALA A 95 12.07 -3.40 1.54
CA ALA A 95 12.67 -4.44 0.71
C ALA A 95 12.19 -4.35 -0.73
N LEU A 96 10.92 -4.03 -0.92
CA LEU A 96 10.39 -3.85 -2.27
C LEU A 96 11.05 -2.66 -2.96
N ALA A 97 11.27 -1.58 -2.22
CA ALA A 97 11.92 -0.41 -2.79
C ALA A 97 13.35 -0.75 -3.21
N ASP A 98 14.05 -1.50 -2.39
CA ASP A 98 15.42 -1.90 -2.68
C ASP A 98 15.45 -2.77 -3.92
N TRP A 99 14.55 -3.72 -4.00
CA TRP A 99 14.49 -4.60 -5.16
C TRP A 99 14.12 -3.80 -6.42
N GLY A 100 13.19 -2.87 -6.28
CA GLY A 100 12.78 -2.02 -7.39
C GLY A 100 13.95 -1.22 -7.95
N ARG A 101 14.79 -0.70 -7.07
CA ARG A 101 15.97 0.04 -7.53
C ARG A 101 16.96 -0.88 -8.24
N THR A 102 17.11 -2.11 -7.75
CA THR A 102 17.98 -3.07 -8.38
C THR A 102 17.50 -3.41 -9.79
N VAL A 103 16.19 -3.64 -9.91
CA VAL A 103 15.62 -3.97 -11.22
C VAL A 103 15.79 -2.80 -12.18
N ALA A 104 15.57 -1.60 -11.71
CA ALA A 104 15.71 -0.42 -12.54
C ALA A 104 17.15 -0.27 -13.03
N ALA A 105 18.10 -0.52 -12.16
CA ALA A 105 19.50 -0.44 -12.53
C ALA A 105 19.86 -1.50 -13.56
N GLN A 106 19.32 -2.70 -13.38
CA GLN A 106 19.60 -3.78 -14.33
C GLN A 106 18.92 -3.57 -15.67
N ALA A 107 17.76 -2.97 -15.65
CA ALA A 107 17.02 -2.74 -16.86
C ALA A 107 17.75 -1.79 -17.77
N GLY A 108 18.77 -1.16 -17.32
CA GLY A 108 19.49 -0.37 -18.16
C GLY A 108 19.50 0.98 -17.84
N VAL A 109 20.39 1.51 -18.38
CA VAL A 109 20.52 2.73 -18.20
C VAL A 109 19.50 3.59 -18.57
N ALA A 110 18.74 3.22 -19.49
CA ALA A 110 17.69 4.03 -19.95
C ALA A 110 16.71 4.30 -18.88
N SER A 111 16.69 3.46 -17.92
CA SER A 111 15.73 3.63 -16.88
C SER A 111 15.94 4.90 -16.10
N SER A 112 17.01 5.55 -16.26
CA SER A 112 17.20 6.77 -15.55
C SER A 112 16.13 7.76 -15.87
N ALA A 113 15.52 7.64 -17.00
CA ALA A 113 14.50 8.56 -17.38
C ALA A 113 13.22 8.37 -16.60
N ILE A 114 13.03 7.22 -16.04
CA ILE A 114 11.81 6.97 -15.30
C ILE A 114 12.02 6.94 -13.86
N THR A 115 13.11 7.25 -13.40
CA THR A 115 13.26 7.22 -12.06
C THR A 115 12.59 8.29 -11.52
N SER A 116 12.14 8.59 -10.89
CA SER A 116 11.53 9.70 -10.35
C SER A 116 10.79 9.43 -9.19
#